data_879fc5aa5a002f1024065a036723bdcd
#
_entry.id   879fc5aa5a002f1024065a036723bdcd
#
_cell.length_a   1.000
_cell.length_b   1.000
_cell.length_c   1.000
_cell.angle_alpha   90.00
_cell.angle_beta   90.00
_cell.angle_gamma   90.00
#
_symmetry.space_group_name_H-M   'P 1'
#
loop_
_entity.id
_entity.type
_entity.pdbx_description
1 polymer ?
#
loop_
_entity_poly.entity_id
_entity_poly.type
_entity_poly.pdbx_seq_one_letter_code
_entity_poly.pdbx_strand_id
1 'polypeptide(L)'
;MEMEIKALLVDDEEQCVKTLQDGIDWKVLGVAETFGAYNAVQAREIMKEEMISLILCDIEMPGESGLEFISSVREKADLNDENIECIILTCYPDYKFMRKAMQIGCSDYLIKPIDTDEMTAVLEKAVEKIQKKFQKDEKEKKLFPDAMKTSFSEGQQNIIDGKVIPYIQEHFSETLTVTEIA
;
A
#
# COMPACT_ATOMS: atom_id res chain seq x y z
N MET A 1 11.99 -14.82 2.45
CA MET A 1 11.20 -14.32 3.60
C MET A 1 9.77 -14.32 3.13
N GLU A 2 8.87 -15.02 3.82
CA GLU A 2 7.44 -14.95 3.47
C GLU A 2 6.95 -13.53 3.74
N MET A 3 6.16 -12.99 2.82
CA MET A 3 5.53 -11.69 2.98
C MET A 3 4.40 -11.81 3.99
N GLU A 4 4.49 -11.08 5.08
CA GLU A 4 3.40 -10.92 6.04
C GLU A 4 2.68 -9.60 5.76
N ILE A 5 1.41 -9.67 5.37
CA ILE A 5 0.58 -8.47 5.21
C ILE A 5 0.07 -8.07 6.59
N LYS A 6 0.37 -6.84 6.99
CA LYS A 6 -0.10 -6.25 8.25
C LYS A 6 -1.03 -5.08 7.94
N ALA A 7 -2.17 -5.03 8.62
CA ALA A 7 -3.18 -4.00 8.43
C ALA A 7 -3.26 -3.05 9.63
N LEU A 8 -3.38 -1.76 9.36
CA LEU A 8 -3.60 -0.70 10.34
C LEU A 8 -5.01 -0.14 10.20
N LEU A 9 -5.76 -0.21 11.27
CA LEU A 9 -7.15 0.28 11.37
C LEU A 9 -7.14 1.57 12.17
N VAL A 10 -7.57 2.68 11.57
CA VAL A 10 -7.49 4.03 12.16
C VAL A 10 -8.89 4.62 12.24
N ASP A 11 -9.40 4.81 13.45
CA ASP A 11 -10.72 5.37 13.72
C ASP A 11 -10.73 5.90 15.16
N ASP A 12 -11.21 7.10 15.42
CA ASP A 12 -11.22 7.68 16.77
C ASP A 12 -12.23 6.99 17.70
N GLU A 13 -13.17 6.23 17.14
CA GLU A 13 -14.07 5.37 17.89
C GLU A 13 -13.46 3.97 18.10
N GLU A 14 -12.98 3.70 19.32
CA GLU A 14 -12.41 2.38 19.70
C GLU A 14 -13.32 1.20 19.32
N GLN A 15 -14.64 1.39 19.43
CA GLN A 15 -15.61 0.36 19.08
C GLN A 15 -15.62 0.05 17.58
N CYS A 16 -15.39 1.05 16.72
CA CYS A 16 -15.29 0.84 15.26
C CYS A 16 -14.06 0.00 14.94
N VAL A 17 -12.90 0.34 15.52
CA VAL A 17 -11.67 -0.45 15.37
C VAL A 17 -11.87 -1.90 15.79
N LYS A 18 -12.45 -2.14 16.98
CA LYS A 18 -12.74 -3.50 17.48
C LYS A 18 -13.70 -4.26 16.57
N THR A 19 -14.74 -3.60 16.09
CA THR A 19 -15.71 -4.22 15.18
C THR A 19 -15.04 -4.69 13.89
N LEU A 20 -14.12 -3.91 13.34
CA LEU A 20 -13.34 -4.31 12.16
C LEU A 20 -12.37 -5.44 12.47
N GLN A 21 -11.70 -5.41 13.64
CA GLN A 21 -10.76 -6.46 14.03
C GLN A 21 -11.46 -7.80 14.25
N ASP A 22 -12.60 -7.80 14.93
CA ASP A 22 -13.31 -9.01 15.32
C ASP A 22 -14.29 -9.51 14.25
N GLY A 23 -14.81 -8.61 13.42
CA GLY A 23 -15.86 -8.90 12.44
C GLY A 23 -15.35 -9.44 11.09
N ILE A 24 -14.05 -9.37 10.83
CA ILE A 24 -13.44 -9.78 9.56
C ILE A 24 -12.48 -10.96 9.81
N ASP A 25 -12.56 -11.99 8.98
CA ASP A 25 -11.60 -13.08 9.03
C ASP A 25 -10.32 -12.70 8.26
N TRP A 26 -9.49 -11.90 8.92
CA TRP A 26 -8.24 -11.37 8.37
C TRP A 26 -7.28 -12.46 7.88
N LYS A 27 -7.26 -13.61 8.55
CA LYS A 27 -6.39 -14.72 8.19
C LYS A 27 -6.80 -15.37 6.88
N VAL A 28 -8.10 -15.51 6.65
CA VAL A 28 -8.64 -16.02 5.37
C VAL A 28 -8.29 -15.07 4.23
N LEU A 29 -8.29 -13.76 4.49
CA LEU A 29 -7.88 -12.75 3.52
C LEU A 29 -6.35 -12.71 3.29
N GLY A 30 -5.56 -13.42 4.08
CA GLY A 30 -4.10 -13.43 3.97
C GLY A 30 -3.41 -12.27 4.72
N VAL A 31 -4.12 -11.61 5.64
CA VAL A 31 -3.56 -10.61 6.56
C VAL A 31 -3.11 -11.30 7.83
N ALA A 32 -1.82 -11.18 8.15
CA ALA A 32 -1.20 -11.87 9.29
C ALA A 32 -1.58 -11.23 10.63
N GLU A 33 -1.64 -9.90 10.68
CA GLU A 33 -1.86 -9.16 11.90
C GLU A 33 -2.58 -7.82 11.64
N THR A 34 -3.38 -7.37 12.62
CA THR A 34 -4.08 -6.08 12.57
C THR A 34 -3.73 -5.22 13.77
N PHE A 35 -3.49 -3.95 13.53
CA PHE A 35 -3.19 -2.95 14.55
C PHE A 35 -4.29 -1.90 14.59
N GLY A 36 -4.67 -1.44 15.78
CA GLY A 36 -5.65 -0.39 15.98
C GLY A 36 -4.99 0.92 16.39
N ALA A 37 -5.40 2.04 15.81
CA ALA A 37 -5.01 3.37 16.20
C ALA A 37 -6.24 4.28 16.28
N TYR A 38 -6.26 5.18 17.25
CA TYR A 38 -7.41 6.05 17.53
C TYR A 38 -7.17 7.51 17.12
N ASN A 39 -6.09 7.77 16.44
CA ASN A 39 -5.73 9.05 15.83
C ASN A 39 -4.49 8.90 14.95
N ALA A 40 -4.21 9.92 14.15
CA ALA A 40 -3.08 9.92 13.23
C ALA A 40 -1.70 9.83 13.93
N VAL A 41 -1.57 10.31 15.17
CA VAL A 41 -0.31 10.23 15.92
C VAL A 41 0.00 8.79 16.30
N GLN A 42 -0.96 8.07 16.89
CA GLN A 42 -0.81 6.65 17.20
C GLN A 42 -0.56 5.81 15.94
N ALA A 43 -1.28 6.11 14.87
CA ALA A 43 -1.08 5.43 13.59
C ALA A 43 0.38 5.54 13.11
N ARG A 44 0.98 6.73 13.20
CA ARG A 44 2.39 6.94 12.84
C ARG A 44 3.37 6.23 13.77
N GLU A 45 3.08 6.14 15.07
CA GLU A 45 3.95 5.38 15.99
C GLU A 45 3.96 3.89 15.62
N ILE A 46 2.78 3.30 15.34
CA ILE A 46 2.70 1.91 14.89
C ILE A 46 3.48 1.72 13.58
N MET A 47 3.33 2.63 12.62
CA MET A 47 4.05 2.55 11.33
C MET A 47 5.58 2.70 11.46
N LYS A 48 6.11 3.21 12.57
CA LYS A 48 7.57 3.23 12.82
C LYS A 48 8.08 1.87 13.28
N GLU A 49 7.25 1.10 13.98
CA GLU A 49 7.61 -0.17 14.58
C GLU A 49 7.24 -1.35 13.68
N GLU A 50 6.18 -1.19 12.87
CA GLU A 50 5.57 -2.25 12.08
C GLU A 50 5.54 -1.90 10.59
N MET A 51 5.83 -2.89 9.75
CA MET A 51 5.75 -2.77 8.30
C MET A 51 4.29 -2.92 7.84
N ILE A 52 3.55 -1.84 7.83
CA ILE A 52 2.15 -1.82 7.42
C ILE A 52 2.04 -1.85 5.89
N SER A 53 1.19 -2.75 5.37
CA SER A 53 0.93 -2.89 3.94
C SER A 53 -0.49 -2.46 3.55
N LEU A 54 -1.42 -2.41 4.52
CA LEU A 54 -2.82 -2.06 4.31
C LEU A 54 -3.26 -1.08 5.40
N ILE A 55 -3.90 0.02 5.02
CA ILE A 55 -4.49 0.98 5.95
C ILE A 55 -5.99 1.11 5.66
N LEU A 56 -6.82 0.91 6.69
CA LEU A 56 -8.22 1.32 6.70
C LEU A 56 -8.33 2.54 7.61
N CYS A 57 -8.81 3.66 7.10
CA CYS A 57 -8.80 4.91 7.85
C CYS A 57 -10.14 5.64 7.75
N ASP A 58 -10.70 5.99 8.90
CA ASP A 58 -11.82 6.93 8.95
C ASP A 58 -11.38 8.33 8.52
N ILE A 59 -12.26 9.09 7.88
CA ILE A 59 -11.97 10.48 7.50
C ILE A 59 -12.07 11.40 8.70
N GLU A 60 -13.11 11.24 9.51
CA GLU A 60 -13.50 12.19 10.53
C GLU A 60 -12.89 11.86 11.87
N MET A 61 -11.67 12.29 12.07
CA MET A 61 -10.96 12.14 13.34
C MET A 61 -10.63 13.53 13.93
N PRO A 62 -10.63 13.68 15.26
CA PRO A 62 -10.23 14.91 15.93
C PRO A 62 -8.78 15.30 15.60
N GLY A 63 -8.57 16.55 15.27
CA GLY A 63 -7.26 17.14 15.00
C GLY A 63 -6.83 16.97 13.55
N GLU A 64 -6.32 15.82 13.16
CA GLU A 64 -5.91 15.51 11.79
C GLU A 64 -6.88 14.52 11.15
N SER A 65 -7.45 14.90 10.01
CA SER A 65 -8.36 14.02 9.27
C SER A 65 -7.63 12.82 8.63
N GLY A 66 -8.35 11.72 8.40
CA GLY A 66 -7.78 10.55 7.73
C GLY A 66 -7.20 10.84 6.35
N LEU A 67 -7.79 11.76 5.60
CA LEU A 67 -7.25 12.18 4.29
C LEU A 67 -5.94 12.94 4.41
N GLU A 68 -5.78 13.77 5.44
CA GLU A 68 -4.52 14.48 5.73
C GLU A 68 -3.46 13.51 6.20
N PHE A 69 -3.83 12.57 7.08
CA PHE A 69 -2.95 11.50 7.52
C PHE A 69 -2.41 10.68 6.34
N ILE A 70 -3.28 10.15 5.47
CA ILE A 70 -2.85 9.36 4.31
C ILE A 70 -2.02 10.21 3.34
N SER A 71 -2.39 11.47 3.09
CA SER A 71 -1.59 12.39 2.28
C SER A 71 -0.16 12.50 2.83
N SER A 72 -0.03 12.69 4.15
CA SER A 72 1.28 12.78 4.82
C SER A 72 2.09 11.48 4.78
N VAL A 73 1.42 10.33 4.80
CA VAL A 73 2.06 9.01 4.60
C VAL A 73 2.63 8.92 3.19
N ARG A 74 1.85 9.31 2.17
CA ARG A 74 2.28 9.31 0.77
C ARG A 74 3.42 10.29 0.48
N GLU A 75 3.42 11.47 1.10
CA GLU A 75 4.47 12.49 0.91
C GLU A 75 5.81 12.12 1.56
N LYS A 76 5.78 11.36 2.65
CA LYS A 76 6.98 10.90 3.36
C LYS A 76 7.51 9.57 2.85
N ALA A 77 6.75 8.91 2.02
CA ALA A 77 7.16 7.68 1.40
C ALA A 77 8.42 7.93 0.57
N ASP A 78 9.58 7.51 1.05
CA ASP A 78 10.71 7.21 0.19
C ASP A 78 10.21 6.27 -0.91
N LEU A 79 10.79 6.32 -2.09
CA LEU A 79 10.34 5.68 -3.35
C LEU A 79 9.92 4.18 -3.25
N ASN A 80 10.01 3.57 -2.07
CA ASN A 80 9.61 2.19 -1.77
C ASN A 80 8.22 2.04 -1.10
N ASP A 81 7.56 3.11 -0.67
CA ASP A 81 6.27 3.06 0.05
C ASP A 81 5.02 3.16 -0.86
N GLU A 82 5.19 3.08 -2.19
CA GLU A 82 4.07 2.86 -3.12
C GLU A 82 3.32 1.55 -2.84
N ASN A 83 3.81 0.73 -1.91
CA ASN A 83 3.28 -0.60 -1.60
C ASN A 83 2.16 -0.61 -0.55
N ILE A 84 1.85 0.53 0.09
CA ILE A 84 0.76 0.59 1.07
C ILE A 84 -0.57 0.83 0.34
N GLU A 85 -1.50 -0.10 0.44
CA GLU A 85 -2.87 0.11 -0.03
C GLU A 85 -3.68 0.82 1.06
N CYS A 86 -4.42 1.87 0.69
CA CYS A 86 -5.20 2.67 1.61
C CYS A 86 -6.67 2.64 1.21
N ILE A 87 -7.54 2.33 2.17
CA ILE A 87 -9.00 2.33 2.03
C ILE A 87 -9.55 3.37 2.99
N ILE A 88 -10.39 4.25 2.49
CA ILE A 88 -11.08 5.26 3.30
C ILE A 88 -12.44 4.73 3.75
N LEU A 89 -12.75 4.92 5.03
CA LEU A 89 -14.06 4.68 5.63
C LEU A 89 -14.66 6.02 6.03
N THR A 90 -15.97 6.23 5.88
CA THR A 90 -16.62 7.47 6.27
C THR A 90 -18.11 7.30 6.51
N CYS A 91 -18.66 8.10 7.43
CA CYS A 91 -20.11 8.20 7.63
C CYS A 91 -20.79 9.16 6.62
N TYR A 92 -20.01 9.98 5.90
CA TYR A 92 -20.56 11.03 5.04
C TYR A 92 -20.23 10.83 3.57
N PRO A 93 -21.23 10.63 2.71
CA PRO A 93 -21.06 10.50 1.27
C PRO A 93 -20.81 11.87 0.63
N ASP A 94 -19.62 12.45 0.82
CA ASP A 94 -19.25 13.72 0.19
C ASP A 94 -18.33 13.46 -1.02
N TYR A 95 -18.79 13.90 -2.19
CA TYR A 95 -18.04 13.81 -3.44
C TYR A 95 -16.64 14.44 -3.35
N LYS A 96 -16.47 15.51 -2.57
CA LYS A 96 -15.18 16.19 -2.40
C LYS A 96 -14.18 15.28 -1.68
N PHE A 97 -14.61 14.57 -0.65
CA PHE A 97 -13.77 13.61 0.07
C PHE A 97 -13.41 12.43 -0.81
N MET A 98 -14.37 11.87 -1.52
CA MET A 98 -14.12 10.78 -2.46
C MET A 98 -13.11 11.19 -3.54
N ARG A 99 -13.28 12.38 -4.15
CA ARG A 99 -12.34 12.90 -5.14
C ARG A 99 -10.94 13.10 -4.56
N LYS A 100 -10.83 13.62 -3.34
CA LYS A 100 -9.54 13.80 -2.66
C LYS A 100 -8.87 12.45 -2.37
N ALA A 101 -9.63 11.47 -1.86
CA ALA A 101 -9.13 10.11 -1.63
C ALA A 101 -8.53 9.50 -2.92
N MET A 102 -9.23 9.62 -4.04
CA MET A 102 -8.74 9.15 -5.33
C MET A 102 -7.47 9.90 -5.78
N GLN A 103 -7.40 11.22 -5.56
CA GLN A 103 -6.23 12.03 -5.93
C GLN A 103 -4.97 11.66 -5.14
N ILE A 104 -5.10 11.28 -3.86
CA ILE A 104 -3.98 10.82 -3.02
C ILE A 104 -3.70 9.31 -3.18
N GLY A 105 -4.35 8.65 -4.15
CA GLY A 105 -4.09 7.25 -4.49
C GLY A 105 -4.64 6.24 -3.49
N CYS A 106 -5.79 6.53 -2.84
CA CYS A 106 -6.51 5.52 -2.09
C CYS A 106 -7.09 4.47 -3.05
N SER A 107 -7.08 3.22 -2.60
CA SER A 107 -7.53 2.07 -3.39
C SER A 107 -9.04 1.99 -3.48
N ASP A 108 -9.72 2.39 -2.41
CA ASP A 108 -11.17 2.40 -2.33
C ASP A 108 -11.69 3.41 -1.28
N TYR A 109 -13.01 3.63 -1.31
CA TYR A 109 -13.73 4.57 -0.45
C TYR A 109 -15.08 3.96 -0.09
N LEU A 110 -15.28 3.62 1.18
CA LEU A 110 -16.46 2.93 1.69
C LEU A 110 -17.29 3.83 2.61
N ILE A 111 -18.62 3.75 2.49
CA ILE A 111 -19.55 4.54 3.29
C ILE A 111 -20.12 3.67 4.40
N LYS A 112 -19.98 4.11 5.65
CA LYS A 112 -20.56 3.43 6.82
C LYS A 112 -22.10 3.65 6.86
N PRO A 113 -22.93 2.66 7.25
CA PRO A 113 -22.56 1.30 7.64
C PRO A 113 -22.15 0.45 6.42
N ILE A 114 -21.01 -0.25 6.53
CA ILE A 114 -20.45 -1.03 5.44
C ILE A 114 -21.02 -2.45 5.48
N ASP A 115 -21.49 -2.91 4.35
CA ASP A 115 -21.89 -4.30 4.19
C ASP A 115 -20.67 -5.23 4.24
N THR A 116 -20.83 -6.40 4.88
CA THR A 116 -19.74 -7.35 5.07
C THR A 116 -19.19 -7.88 3.74
N ASP A 117 -20.07 -8.12 2.77
CA ASP A 117 -19.68 -8.63 1.46
C ASP A 117 -18.92 -7.55 0.67
N GLU A 118 -19.36 -6.29 0.76
CA GLU A 118 -18.68 -5.14 0.18
C GLU A 118 -17.28 -4.96 0.78
N MET A 119 -17.17 -4.98 2.12
CA MET A 119 -15.89 -4.88 2.81
C MET A 119 -14.94 -6.01 2.39
N THR A 120 -15.43 -7.25 2.39
CA THR A 120 -14.63 -8.42 2.02
C THR A 120 -14.11 -8.28 0.58
N ALA A 121 -14.97 -7.92 -0.37
CA ALA A 121 -14.59 -7.77 -1.76
C ALA A 121 -13.53 -6.66 -1.98
N VAL A 122 -13.61 -5.57 -1.23
CA VAL A 122 -12.61 -4.47 -1.28
C VAL A 122 -11.29 -4.91 -0.67
N LEU A 123 -11.32 -5.61 0.45
CA LEU A 123 -10.12 -6.14 1.12
C LEU A 123 -9.41 -7.20 0.26
N GLU A 124 -10.14 -8.12 -0.36
CA GLU A 124 -9.57 -9.11 -1.29
C GLU A 124 -8.81 -8.44 -2.43
N LYS A 125 -9.40 -7.41 -3.06
CA LYS A 125 -8.73 -6.64 -4.12
C LYS A 125 -7.47 -5.91 -3.62
N ALA A 126 -7.53 -5.32 -2.42
CA ALA A 126 -6.38 -4.63 -1.85
C ALA A 126 -5.24 -5.61 -1.55
N VAL A 127 -5.54 -6.74 -0.92
CA VAL A 127 -4.57 -7.80 -0.62
C VAL A 127 -3.97 -8.36 -1.92
N GLU A 128 -4.78 -8.63 -2.95
CA GLU A 128 -4.28 -9.08 -4.24
C GLU A 128 -3.31 -8.08 -4.89
N LYS A 129 -3.60 -6.77 -4.79
CA LYS A 129 -2.70 -5.73 -5.28
C LYS A 129 -1.37 -5.72 -4.53
N ILE A 130 -1.41 -5.82 -3.19
CA ILE A 130 -0.21 -5.88 -2.35
C ILE A 130 0.65 -7.08 -2.75
N GLN A 131 0.03 -8.26 -2.89
CA GLN A 131 0.73 -9.48 -3.28
C GLN A 131 1.38 -9.38 -4.67
N LYS A 132 0.67 -8.81 -5.66
CA LYS A 132 1.19 -8.62 -7.02
C LYS A 132 2.38 -7.66 -7.03
N LYS A 133 2.31 -6.55 -6.29
CA LYS A 133 3.43 -5.60 -6.17
C LYS A 133 4.65 -6.28 -5.57
N PHE A 134 4.47 -6.99 -4.47
CA PHE A 134 5.57 -7.71 -3.81
C PHE A 134 6.23 -8.74 -4.74
N GLN A 135 5.43 -9.52 -5.47
CA GLN A 135 5.97 -10.49 -6.43
C GLN A 135 6.76 -9.82 -7.57
N LYS A 136 6.35 -8.62 -7.98
CA LYS A 136 7.06 -7.82 -8.98
C LYS A 136 8.40 -7.36 -8.43
N ASP A 137 8.42 -6.78 -7.23
CA ASP A 137 9.63 -6.31 -6.56
C ASP A 137 10.64 -7.44 -6.32
N GLU A 138 10.16 -8.62 -5.91
CA GLU A 138 10.99 -9.82 -5.75
C GLU A 138 11.63 -10.29 -7.09
N LYS A 139 10.87 -10.23 -8.18
CA LYS A 139 11.38 -10.56 -9.50
C LYS A 139 12.42 -9.55 -9.97
N GLU A 140 12.17 -8.26 -9.75
CA GLU A 140 13.10 -7.19 -10.10
C GLU A 140 14.40 -7.28 -9.27
N LYS A 141 14.31 -7.55 -7.96
CA LYS A 141 15.47 -7.79 -7.10
C LYS A 141 16.29 -9.01 -7.52
N LYS A 142 15.64 -10.08 -7.95
CA LYS A 142 16.34 -11.27 -8.48
C LYS A 142 17.00 -11.01 -9.83
N LEU A 143 16.40 -10.16 -10.66
CA LEU A 143 16.93 -9.82 -11.96
C LEU A 143 18.10 -8.84 -11.87
N PHE A 144 18.05 -7.90 -10.90
CA PHE A 144 19.08 -6.89 -10.65
C PHE A 144 19.52 -6.93 -9.17
N PRO A 145 20.48 -7.82 -8.80
CA PRO A 145 21.06 -7.82 -7.47
C PRO A 145 21.59 -6.43 -7.09
N ASP A 146 21.42 -6.00 -5.83
CA ASP A 146 21.87 -4.68 -5.35
C ASP A 146 23.36 -4.39 -5.59
N ALA A 147 24.17 -5.43 -5.73
CA ALA A 147 25.58 -5.31 -6.14
C ALA A 147 25.78 -4.65 -7.52
N MET A 148 24.78 -4.69 -8.40
CA MET A 148 24.85 -4.00 -9.70
C MET A 148 24.42 -2.54 -9.61
N LYS A 149 23.49 -2.20 -8.70
CA LYS A 149 23.01 -0.82 -8.54
C LYS A 149 24.07 0.13 -8.02
N THR A 150 24.98 -0.33 -7.15
CA THR A 150 26.07 0.47 -6.57
C THR A 150 27.24 0.72 -7.53
N SER A 151 27.27 0.08 -8.69
CA SER A 151 28.37 0.21 -9.66
C SER A 151 28.15 1.28 -10.72
N PHE A 152 26.98 1.90 -10.76
CA PHE A 152 26.62 2.90 -11.78
C PHE A 152 26.52 4.30 -11.19
N SER A 153 26.99 5.31 -11.95
CA SER A 153 26.77 6.73 -11.62
C SER A 153 25.27 7.09 -11.76
N GLU A 154 24.79 8.13 -11.04
CA GLU A 154 23.40 8.58 -11.12
C GLU A 154 22.87 8.76 -12.56
N GLY A 155 23.72 9.22 -13.47
CA GLY A 155 23.36 9.36 -14.90
C GLY A 155 23.19 8.03 -15.62
N GLN A 156 23.92 7.00 -15.23
CA GLN A 156 23.78 5.65 -15.79
C GLN A 156 22.58 4.92 -15.20
N GLN A 157 22.25 5.17 -13.93
CA GLN A 157 21.06 4.63 -13.28
C GLN A 157 19.80 5.11 -13.99
N ASN A 158 19.70 6.40 -14.33
CA ASN A 158 18.56 6.95 -15.08
C ASN A 158 18.39 6.31 -16.49
N ILE A 159 19.47 5.90 -17.13
CA ILE A 159 19.40 5.19 -18.42
C ILE A 159 18.91 3.75 -18.21
N ILE A 160 19.38 3.09 -17.16
CA ILE A 160 18.96 1.72 -16.81
C ILE A 160 17.47 1.71 -16.47
N ASP A 161 17.04 2.56 -15.56
CA ASP A 161 15.65 2.61 -15.09
C ASP A 161 14.69 3.12 -16.18
N GLY A 162 15.14 4.07 -17.01
CA GLY A 162 14.29 4.68 -18.04
C GLY A 162 14.24 3.95 -19.39
N LYS A 163 15.25 3.16 -19.73
CA LYS A 163 15.36 2.53 -21.05
C LYS A 163 15.61 1.03 -21.00
N VAL A 164 16.54 0.59 -20.16
CA VAL A 164 16.98 -0.82 -20.15
C VAL A 164 15.94 -1.70 -19.44
N ILE A 165 15.44 -1.29 -18.28
CA ILE A 165 14.41 -2.05 -17.55
C ILE A 165 13.11 -2.18 -18.35
N PRO A 166 12.52 -1.10 -18.93
CA PRO A 166 11.35 -1.21 -19.78
C PRO A 166 11.57 -2.11 -21.00
N TYR A 167 12.73 -2.01 -21.65
CA TYR A 167 13.07 -2.86 -22.80
C TYR A 167 13.11 -4.34 -22.42
N ILE A 168 13.75 -4.67 -21.29
CA ILE A 168 13.82 -6.05 -20.78
C ILE A 168 12.41 -6.55 -20.39
N GLN A 169 11.60 -5.72 -19.75
CA GLN A 169 10.22 -6.07 -19.38
C GLN A 169 9.34 -6.36 -20.59
N GLU A 170 9.52 -5.63 -21.68
CA GLU A 170 8.75 -5.79 -22.92
C GLU A 170 9.17 -7.04 -23.72
N HIS A 171 10.46 -7.43 -23.66
CA HIS A 171 11.05 -8.48 -24.50
C HIS A 171 11.46 -9.73 -23.71
N PHE A 172 11.03 -9.83 -22.46
CA PHE A 172 11.51 -10.84 -21.50
C PHE A 172 11.09 -12.30 -21.79
N SER A 173 10.29 -12.56 -22.81
CA SER A 173 9.98 -13.92 -23.27
C SER A 173 11.12 -14.57 -24.10
N GLU A 174 12.15 -13.81 -24.46
CA GLU A 174 13.28 -14.26 -25.26
C GLU A 174 14.56 -14.25 -24.43
N THR A 175 15.44 -15.21 -24.66
CA THR A 175 16.75 -15.30 -23.98
C THR A 175 17.67 -14.22 -24.54
N LEU A 176 17.79 -13.09 -23.85
CA LEU A 176 18.68 -11.99 -24.25
C LEU A 176 20.13 -12.33 -23.93
N THR A 177 21.02 -12.13 -24.87
CA THR A 177 22.48 -12.20 -24.67
C THR A 177 23.03 -10.80 -24.40
N VAL A 178 24.16 -10.71 -23.67
CA VAL A 178 24.81 -9.42 -23.34
C VAL A 178 25.15 -8.59 -24.61
N THR A 179 25.29 -9.24 -25.76
CA THR A 179 25.57 -8.61 -27.04
C THR A 179 24.37 -7.88 -27.66
N GLU A 180 23.15 -8.20 -27.22
CA GLU A 180 21.92 -7.55 -27.74
C GLU A 180 21.53 -6.28 -26.96
N ILE A 181 22.18 -6.03 -25.81
CA ILE A 181 21.92 -4.87 -24.94
C ILE A 181 22.96 -3.74 -25.19
N ALA A 182 24.07 -4.02 -25.88
CA ALA A 182 25.10 -3.05 -26.24
C ALA A 182 24.78 -2.41 -27.58
#